data_9eb810eac319d54ea0da468571507786
#
_entry.id   9eb810eac319d54ea0da468571507786
#
_cell.length_a   1.000
_cell.length_b   1.000
_cell.length_c   1.000
_cell.angle_alpha   90.00
_cell.angle_beta   90.00
_cell.angle_gamma   90.00
#
_symmetry.space_group_name_H-M   'P 1'
#
loop_
_entity.id
_entity.type
_entity.pdbx_description
1 polymer ?
#
loop_
_entity_poly.entity_id
_entity_poly.type
_entity_poly.pdbx_seq_one_letter_code
_entity_poly.pdbx_strand_id
1 'polypeptide(L)' 'MSRMFKEFFSQKRGDVRKQRATIKAILEKGPSNVTNISEETKLSKELVVWNLMGMLKWGDVEVIAEEEGELTYGIKEA' A
#
# COMPACT_ATOMS: atom_id res chain seq x y z
N MET A 1 -21.93 7.90 -10.87
CA MET A 1 -20.73 8.30 -10.16
C MET A 1 -20.71 7.84 -8.71
N SER A 2 -21.80 8.06 -8.02
CA SER A 2 -21.88 7.70 -6.61
C SER A 2 -21.68 6.22 -6.34
N ARG A 3 -22.12 5.36 -7.26
CA ARG A 3 -22.03 3.92 -7.07
C ARG A 3 -20.58 3.43 -7.03
N MET A 4 -19.79 3.85 -8.00
CA MET A 4 -18.38 3.50 -8.01
C MET A 4 -17.65 4.07 -6.81
N PHE A 5 -17.98 5.30 -6.48
CA PHE A 5 -17.39 5.95 -5.33
C PHE A 5 -17.73 5.22 -4.04
N LYS A 6 -18.98 4.78 -3.91
CA LYS A 6 -19.40 4.04 -2.72
C LYS A 6 -18.66 2.72 -2.58
N GLU A 7 -18.52 2.00 -3.67
CA GLU A 7 -17.82 0.72 -3.64
C GLU A 7 -16.37 0.90 -3.25
N PHE A 8 -15.72 1.89 -3.86
CA PHE A 8 -14.32 2.18 -3.57
C PHE A 8 -14.15 2.59 -2.11
N PHE A 9 -15.03 3.45 -1.65
CA PHE A 9 -14.98 3.94 -0.28
C PHE A 9 -15.25 2.82 0.72
N SER A 10 -16.21 1.95 0.41
CA SER A 10 -16.51 0.80 1.26
C SER A 10 -15.33 -0.14 1.36
N GLN A 11 -14.65 -0.39 0.25
CA GLN A 11 -13.46 -1.24 0.25
C GLN A 11 -12.38 -0.66 1.15
N LYS A 12 -12.16 0.65 1.06
CA LYS A 12 -11.17 1.29 1.91
C LYS A 12 -11.49 1.12 3.38
N ARG A 13 -12.77 1.25 3.73
CA ARG A 13 -13.19 1.15 5.12
C ARG A 13 -13.26 -0.29 5.61
N GLY A 14 -13.72 -1.19 4.74
CA GLY A 14 -13.97 -2.56 5.16
C GLY A 14 -12.73 -3.42 5.23
N ASP A 15 -11.82 -3.22 4.29
CA ASP A 15 -10.70 -4.15 4.12
C ASP A 15 -9.33 -3.55 4.44
N VAL A 16 -9.29 -2.36 5.02
CA VAL A 16 -8.02 -1.68 5.25
C VAL A 16 -7.04 -2.53 6.05
N ARG A 17 -7.53 -3.17 7.11
CA ARG A 17 -6.65 -4.00 7.94
C ARG A 17 -6.04 -5.14 7.15
N LYS A 18 -6.86 -5.83 6.36
CA LYS A 18 -6.39 -6.94 5.54
C LYS A 18 -5.42 -6.46 4.48
N GLN A 19 -5.77 -5.36 3.82
CA GLN A 19 -4.92 -4.79 2.78
C GLN A 19 -3.56 -4.41 3.34
N ARG A 20 -3.54 -3.74 4.48
CA ARG A 20 -2.29 -3.31 5.10
C ARG A 20 -1.48 -4.49 5.61
N ALA A 21 -2.13 -5.50 6.15
CA ALA A 21 -1.44 -6.71 6.59
C ALA A 21 -0.77 -7.41 5.42
N THR A 22 -1.46 -7.49 4.28
CA THR A 22 -0.91 -8.11 3.08
C THR A 22 0.28 -7.32 2.54
N ILE A 23 0.16 -6.00 2.49
CA ILE A 23 1.25 -5.14 2.04
C ILE A 23 2.45 -5.29 2.98
N LYS A 24 2.19 -5.26 4.27
CA LYS A 24 3.25 -5.40 5.26
C LYS A 24 3.98 -6.73 5.12
N ALA A 25 3.24 -7.81 4.88
CA ALA A 25 3.84 -9.12 4.69
C ALA A 25 4.80 -9.13 3.50
N ILE A 26 4.43 -8.44 2.41
CA ILE A 26 5.30 -8.33 1.25
C ILE A 26 6.56 -7.55 1.60
N LEU A 27 6.40 -6.43 2.30
CA LEU A 27 7.54 -5.59 2.66
C LEU A 27 8.45 -6.25 3.68
N GLU A 28 7.93 -7.19 4.48
CA GLU A 28 8.75 -7.95 5.41
C GLU A 28 9.71 -8.88 4.69
N LYS A 29 9.38 -9.27 3.46
CA LYS A 29 10.28 -10.08 2.65
C LYS A 29 11.40 -9.24 2.03
N GLY A 30 11.19 -7.93 1.93
CA GLY A 30 12.16 -7.01 1.36
C GLY A 30 11.46 -5.78 0.82
N PRO A 31 12.22 -4.70 0.57
CA PRO A 31 11.63 -3.48 0.01
C PRO A 31 10.95 -3.74 -1.33
N SER A 32 9.91 -2.98 -1.61
CA SER A 32 9.14 -3.18 -2.84
C SER A 32 8.51 -1.87 -3.27
N ASN A 33 8.16 -1.78 -4.56
CA ASN A 33 7.50 -0.60 -5.11
C ASN A 33 6.01 -0.87 -5.29
N VAL A 34 5.27 0.20 -5.64
CA VAL A 34 3.82 0.12 -5.80
C VAL A 34 3.42 -0.91 -6.85
N THR A 35 4.12 -0.91 -7.99
CA THR A 35 3.79 -1.82 -9.08
C THR A 35 3.90 -3.27 -8.63
N ASN A 36 4.99 -3.61 -7.96
CA ASN A 36 5.21 -4.97 -7.48
C ASN A 36 4.20 -5.36 -6.41
N ILE A 37 3.95 -4.44 -5.47
CA ILE A 37 2.97 -4.69 -4.42
C ILE A 37 1.58 -4.92 -5.02
N SER A 38 1.21 -4.10 -6.00
CA SER A 38 -0.07 -4.24 -6.68
C SER A 38 -0.19 -5.60 -7.34
N GLU A 39 0.86 -6.03 -8.01
CA GLU A 39 0.85 -7.32 -8.71
C GLU A 39 0.73 -8.48 -7.73
N GLU A 40 1.45 -8.43 -6.64
CA GLU A 40 1.43 -9.53 -5.67
C GLU A 40 0.16 -9.58 -4.85
N THR A 41 -0.40 -8.43 -4.51
CA THR A 41 -1.61 -8.38 -3.68
C THR A 41 -2.89 -8.45 -4.49
N LYS A 42 -2.81 -8.21 -5.80
CA LYS A 42 -3.97 -8.07 -6.66
C LYS A 42 -4.82 -6.85 -6.35
N LEU A 43 -4.30 -5.94 -5.56
CA LEU A 43 -4.96 -4.67 -5.28
C LEU A 43 -4.60 -3.67 -6.37
N SER A 44 -5.51 -2.73 -6.63
CA SER A 44 -5.22 -1.67 -7.59
C SER A 44 -4.07 -0.81 -7.06
N LYS A 45 -3.33 -0.18 -7.97
CA LYS A 45 -2.24 0.71 -7.56
C LYS A 45 -2.76 1.84 -6.69
N GLU A 46 -3.96 2.32 -6.98
CA GLU A 46 -4.56 3.39 -6.20
C GLU A 46 -4.79 2.98 -4.75
N LEU A 47 -5.28 1.77 -4.53
CA LEU A 47 -5.47 1.25 -3.18
C LEU A 47 -4.14 1.03 -2.48
N VAL A 48 -3.15 0.53 -3.21
CA VAL A 48 -1.82 0.33 -2.64
C VAL A 48 -1.24 1.67 -2.20
N VAL A 49 -1.30 2.69 -3.07
CA VAL A 49 -0.80 4.02 -2.73
C VAL A 49 -1.55 4.58 -1.52
N TRP A 50 -2.86 4.46 -1.52
CA TRP A 50 -3.66 4.99 -0.43
C TRP A 50 -3.28 4.35 0.91
N ASN A 51 -3.11 3.03 0.90
CA ASN A 51 -2.70 2.32 2.11
C ASN A 51 -1.29 2.71 2.54
N LEU A 52 -0.37 2.80 1.58
CA LEU A 52 1.02 3.17 1.88
C LEU A 52 1.11 4.57 2.48
N MET A 53 0.29 5.51 1.96
CA MET A 53 0.28 6.86 2.53
C MET A 53 -0.14 6.84 3.99
N GLY A 54 -1.14 6.04 4.33
CA GLY A 54 -1.56 5.88 5.71
C GLY A 54 -0.49 5.23 6.57
N MET A 55 0.16 4.21 6.02
CA MET A 55 1.21 3.49 6.74
C MET A 55 2.45 4.38 6.95
N LEU A 56 2.75 5.24 5.98
CA LEU A 56 3.81 6.24 6.16
C LEU A 56 3.47 7.20 7.29
N LYS A 57 2.24 7.66 7.30
CA LYS A 57 1.78 8.61 8.32
C LYS A 57 1.88 8.02 9.71
N TRP A 58 1.55 6.75 9.85
CA TRP A 58 1.58 6.07 11.14
C TRP A 58 2.95 5.51 11.49
N GLY A 59 3.90 5.58 10.56
CA GLY A 59 5.26 5.13 10.81
C GLY A 59 5.47 3.64 10.67
N ASP A 60 4.58 2.98 9.95
CA ASP A 60 4.72 1.54 9.71
C ASP A 60 5.69 1.22 8.59
N VAL A 61 5.80 2.13 7.62
CA VAL A 61 6.70 1.95 6.48
C VAL A 61 7.48 3.24 6.25
N GLU A 62 8.52 3.14 5.44
CA GLU A 62 9.32 4.30 5.04
C GLU A 62 9.69 4.17 3.58
N VAL A 63 10.02 5.31 2.97
CA VAL A 63 10.54 5.33 1.61
C VAL A 63 12.03 5.08 1.70
N ILE A 64 12.49 4.04 1.00
CA ILE A 64 13.88 3.63 1.04
C ILE A 64 14.67 4.18 -0.15
N ALA A 65 14.04 4.21 -1.31
CA ALA A 65 14.73 4.61 -2.54
C ALA A 65 13.73 5.11 -3.56
N GLU A 66 14.25 5.79 -4.57
CA GLU A 66 13.48 6.17 -5.74
C GLU A 66 14.24 5.73 -6.96
N GLU A 67 13.57 4.97 -7.83
CA GLU A 67 14.19 4.49 -9.05
C GLU A 67 13.25 4.74 -10.22
N GLU A 68 13.73 5.48 -11.21
CA GLU A 68 12.96 5.76 -12.43
C GLU A 68 11.58 6.36 -12.12
N GLY A 69 11.55 7.24 -11.13
CA GLY A 69 10.31 7.90 -10.77
C GLY A 69 9.38 7.08 -9.88
N GLU A 70 9.78 5.89 -9.51
CA GLU A 70 8.97 5.02 -8.66
C GLU A 70 9.61 4.87 -7.29
N LEU A 71 8.80 5.03 -6.24
CA LEU A 71 9.29 4.93 -4.87
C LEU A 71 9.31 3.49 -4.40
N THR A 72 10.37 3.13 -3.70
CA THR A 72 10.52 1.83 -3.06
C THR A 72 10.25 2.01 -1.57
N TYR A 73 9.39 1.18 -1.03
CA TYR A 73 8.98 1.24 0.38
C TYR A 73 9.54 0.05 1.14
N GLY A 74 9.75 0.25 2.41
CA GLY A 74 10.18 -0.83 3.30
C GLY A 74 9.54 -0.67 4.66
N ILE A 75 9.68 -1.70 5.49
CA ILE A 75 9.19 -1.66 6.87
C ILE A 75 10.07 -0.69 7.65
N LYS A 76 9.42 0.19 8.39
CA LYS A 76 10.16 1.10 9.26
C LYS A 76 10.37 0.42 10.60
N GLU A 77 11.62 0.27 10.96
CA GLU A 77 11.96 -0.30 12.26
C GLU A 77 12.11 0.82 13.28
N ALA A 78 11.49 0.62 14.41
CA ALA A 78 11.47 1.62 15.47
C ALA A 78 12.85 1.75 16.14
#